data_201540c9611147d7fd0bad03ba8fcda5
#
_entry.id   201540c9611147d7fd0bad03ba8fcda5
#
_cell.length_a   1.000
_cell.length_b   1.000
_cell.length_c   1.000
_cell.angle_alpha   90.00
_cell.angle_beta   90.00
_cell.angle_gamma   90.00
#
_symmetry.space_group_name_H-M   'P 1'
#
loop_
_entity.id
_entity.type
_entity.pdbx_description
1 polymer ?
#
loop_
_entity_poly.entity_id
_entity_poly.type
_entity_poly.pdbx_seq_one_letter_code
_entity_poly.pdbx_strand_id
1 'polypeptide(L)'
;MKKIFLILLLFNLNFSYTFSIEPDVFVQSTVNRASQILSKDISKMEKIAELKSIAKETVDITGVGFYSLGSARKELNDSQKKEYFLLFENYFLKSFSSRLAEYTNPEIDVKSKEVINENYTIVNSVLVATSKRPEV
;
A
#
# COMPACT_ATOMS: atom_id res chain seq x y z
N MET A 1 -12.91 45.39 -24.76
CA MET A 1 -12.40 44.18 -25.44
C MET A 1 -11.07 43.70 -24.88
N LYS A 2 -10.05 44.54 -24.64
CA LYS A 2 -8.72 44.12 -24.09
C LYS A 2 -8.81 43.49 -22.69
N LYS A 3 -9.72 43.93 -21.81
CA LYS A 3 -9.86 43.38 -20.43
C LYS A 3 -10.51 41.98 -20.39
N ILE A 4 -11.40 41.67 -21.34
CA ILE A 4 -12.03 40.35 -21.47
C ILE A 4 -11.03 39.31 -21.96
N PHE A 5 -10.12 39.71 -22.84
CA PHE A 5 -9.05 38.81 -23.32
C PHE A 5 -8.07 38.43 -22.26
N LEU A 6 -7.76 39.34 -21.32
CA LEU A 6 -6.85 39.07 -20.19
C LEU A 6 -7.46 38.08 -19.18
N ILE A 7 -8.80 38.17 -18.95
CA ILE A 7 -9.51 37.23 -18.06
C ILE A 7 -9.57 35.83 -18.67
N LEU A 8 -9.76 35.71 -19.98
CA LEU A 8 -9.75 34.42 -20.68
C LEU A 8 -8.37 33.76 -20.66
N LEU A 9 -7.28 34.53 -20.68
CA LEU A 9 -5.91 34.01 -20.61
C LEU A 9 -5.58 33.45 -19.22
N LEU A 10 -6.11 34.07 -18.15
CA LEU A 10 -5.90 33.61 -16.76
C LEU A 10 -6.65 32.32 -16.42
N PHE A 11 -7.73 32.01 -17.15
CA PHE A 11 -8.52 30.78 -16.92
C PHE A 11 -7.84 29.51 -17.45
N ASN A 12 -6.85 29.66 -18.35
CA ASN A 12 -6.14 28.51 -18.94
C ASN A 12 -4.94 28.01 -18.12
N LEU A 13 -4.61 28.61 -16.98
CA LEU A 13 -3.41 28.27 -16.19
C LEU A 13 -3.62 27.21 -15.10
N ASN A 14 -4.86 26.66 -14.99
CA ASN A 14 -5.18 25.68 -13.93
C ASN A 14 -5.28 24.23 -14.40
N PHE A 15 -4.59 23.83 -15.47
CA PHE A 15 -4.46 22.40 -15.78
C PHE A 15 -3.39 21.77 -14.88
N SER A 16 -3.78 21.39 -13.67
CA SER A 16 -2.99 20.50 -12.85
C SER A 16 -3.05 19.10 -13.47
N TYR A 17 -2.02 18.71 -14.20
CA TYR A 17 -1.86 17.31 -14.61
C TYR A 17 -1.54 16.49 -13.37
N THR A 18 -2.52 15.75 -12.88
CA THR A 18 -2.29 14.73 -11.84
C THR A 18 -1.63 13.54 -12.52
N PHE A 19 -0.32 13.43 -12.38
CA PHE A 19 0.39 12.20 -12.78
C PHE A 19 0.05 11.12 -11.75
N SER A 20 -0.71 10.13 -12.15
CA SER A 20 -0.87 8.89 -11.39
C SER A 20 0.42 8.08 -11.51
N ILE A 21 0.92 7.57 -10.38
CA ILE A 21 2.05 6.65 -10.39
C ILE A 21 1.59 5.32 -10.99
N GLU A 22 2.37 4.77 -11.91
CA GLU A 22 2.11 3.43 -12.48
C GLU A 22 2.12 2.37 -11.37
N PRO A 23 1.17 1.41 -11.38
CA PRO A 23 1.00 0.43 -10.30
C PRO A 23 2.26 -0.39 -9.99
N ASP A 24 3.01 -0.81 -10.99
CA ASP A 24 4.27 -1.54 -10.84
C ASP A 24 5.37 -0.67 -10.21
N VAL A 25 5.45 0.60 -10.59
CA VAL A 25 6.37 1.57 -9.99
C VAL A 25 6.02 1.81 -8.51
N PHE A 26 4.72 1.92 -8.20
CA PHE A 26 4.25 2.04 -6.82
C PHE A 26 4.63 0.83 -5.96
N VAL A 27 4.38 -0.38 -6.47
CA VAL A 27 4.74 -1.63 -5.79
C VAL A 27 6.26 -1.73 -5.61
N GLN A 28 7.05 -1.45 -6.66
CA GLN A 28 8.51 -1.47 -6.56
C GLN A 28 9.04 -0.48 -5.54
N SER A 29 8.50 0.74 -5.52
CA SER A 29 8.88 1.76 -4.52
C SER A 29 8.57 1.31 -3.09
N THR A 30 7.39 0.72 -2.89
CA THR A 30 6.97 0.20 -1.57
C THR A 30 7.87 -0.95 -1.10
N VAL A 31 8.18 -1.88 -2.00
CA VAL A 31 9.10 -2.99 -1.74
C VAL A 31 10.50 -2.48 -1.38
N ASN A 32 11.02 -1.52 -2.14
CA ASN A 32 12.34 -0.94 -1.88
C ASN A 32 12.41 -0.27 -0.50
N ARG A 33 11.37 0.48 -0.12
CA ARG A 33 11.26 1.11 1.21
C ARG A 33 11.26 0.07 2.33
N ALA A 34 10.48 -1.00 2.18
CA ALA A 34 10.43 -2.08 3.17
C ALA A 34 11.78 -2.82 3.28
N SER A 35 12.42 -3.13 2.16
CA SER A 35 13.74 -3.78 2.12
C SER A 35 14.83 -2.91 2.77
N GLN A 36 14.80 -1.60 2.55
CA GLN A 36 15.71 -0.66 3.21
C GLN A 36 15.56 -0.69 4.74
N ILE A 37 14.31 -0.70 5.25
CA ILE A 37 14.05 -0.80 6.69
C ILE A 37 14.60 -2.12 7.25
N LEU A 38 14.34 -3.22 6.55
CA LEU A 38 14.76 -4.56 6.98
C LEU A 38 16.29 -4.72 7.00
N SER A 39 16.99 -3.96 6.16
CA SER A 39 18.47 -3.96 6.09
C SER A 39 19.14 -3.06 7.12
N LYS A 40 18.40 -2.16 7.80
CA LYS A 40 18.95 -1.27 8.82
C LYS A 40 19.45 -2.07 10.03
N ASP A 41 20.53 -1.58 10.64
CA ASP A 41 21.01 -2.06 11.94
C ASP A 41 20.28 -1.35 13.09
N ILE A 42 19.00 -1.64 13.24
CA ILE A 42 18.12 -1.13 14.28
C ILE A 42 17.39 -2.30 14.94
N SER A 43 16.81 -2.06 16.11
CA SER A 43 16.05 -3.09 16.82
C SER A 43 14.86 -3.62 16.02
N LYS A 44 14.45 -4.86 16.31
CA LYS A 44 13.23 -5.45 15.70
C LYS A 44 12.00 -4.60 15.96
N MET A 45 11.90 -3.96 17.13
CA MET A 45 10.77 -3.10 17.47
C MET A 45 10.72 -1.84 16.60
N GLU A 46 11.87 -1.22 16.33
CA GLU A 46 11.97 -0.07 15.44
C GLU A 46 11.62 -0.46 14.00
N LYS A 47 12.12 -1.59 13.50
CA LYS A 47 11.72 -2.13 12.18
C LYS A 47 10.22 -2.31 12.08
N ILE A 48 9.59 -2.91 13.10
CA ILE A 48 8.13 -3.09 13.16
C ILE A 48 7.39 -1.74 13.10
N ALA A 49 7.88 -0.73 13.83
CA ALA A 49 7.26 0.59 13.84
C ALA A 49 7.33 1.26 12.46
N GLU A 50 8.49 1.23 11.81
CA GLU A 50 8.67 1.80 10.46
C GLU A 50 7.84 1.03 9.40
N LEU A 51 7.77 -0.30 9.48
CA LEU A 51 6.96 -1.13 8.57
C LEU A 51 5.45 -0.88 8.74
N LYS A 52 4.98 -0.61 9.97
CA LYS A 52 3.60 -0.19 10.21
C LYS A 52 3.27 1.12 9.51
N SER A 53 4.21 2.08 9.50
CA SER A 53 4.02 3.35 8.80
C SER A 53 3.85 3.12 7.29
N ILE A 54 4.73 2.32 6.68
CA ILE A 54 4.58 1.96 5.26
C ILE A 54 3.23 1.31 4.98
N ALA A 55 2.81 0.34 5.81
CA ALA A 55 1.54 -0.34 5.61
C ALA A 55 0.34 0.63 5.67
N LYS A 56 0.35 1.58 6.61
CA LYS A 56 -0.70 2.60 6.71
C LYS A 56 -0.77 3.52 5.49
N GLU A 57 0.37 3.81 4.87
CA GLU A 57 0.44 4.69 3.70
C GLU A 57 0.04 3.98 2.39
N THR A 58 0.28 2.67 2.30
CA THR A 58 0.26 1.96 1.02
C THR A 58 -0.83 0.90 0.91
N VAL A 59 -1.44 0.50 2.03
CA VAL A 59 -2.49 -0.54 2.06
C VAL A 59 -3.83 0.08 2.42
N ASP A 60 -4.86 -0.18 1.62
CA ASP A 60 -6.24 0.09 2.02
C ASP A 60 -6.71 -0.93 3.06
N ILE A 61 -6.25 -0.75 4.31
CA ILE A 61 -6.56 -1.66 5.44
C ILE A 61 -8.06 -1.74 5.68
N THR A 62 -8.78 -0.64 5.50
CA THR A 62 -10.24 -0.60 5.66
C THR A 62 -10.94 -1.45 4.60
N GLY A 63 -10.53 -1.34 3.34
CA GLY A 63 -11.04 -2.15 2.24
C GLY A 63 -10.75 -3.64 2.44
N VAL A 64 -9.54 -4.00 2.86
CA VAL A 64 -9.17 -5.39 3.19
C VAL A 64 -10.02 -5.91 4.35
N GLY A 65 -10.21 -5.12 5.40
CA GLY A 65 -11.08 -5.46 6.53
C GLY A 65 -12.52 -5.66 6.12
N PHE A 66 -13.05 -4.77 5.28
CA PHE A 66 -14.41 -4.87 4.74
C PHE A 66 -14.60 -6.13 3.88
N TYR A 67 -13.63 -6.46 3.05
CA TYR A 67 -13.61 -7.69 2.26
C TYR A 67 -13.58 -8.94 3.17
N SER A 68 -12.75 -8.91 4.22
CA SER A 68 -12.59 -10.02 5.17
C SER A 68 -13.88 -10.35 5.95
N LEU A 69 -14.78 -9.39 6.15
CA LEU A 69 -16.09 -9.62 6.75
C LEU A 69 -17.02 -10.52 5.91
N GLY A 70 -16.80 -10.57 4.60
CA GLY A 70 -17.65 -11.34 3.69
C GLY A 70 -19.13 -10.96 3.80
N SER A 71 -20.02 -11.97 3.98
CA SER A 71 -21.46 -11.76 4.14
C SER A 71 -21.83 -11.07 5.47
N ALA A 72 -21.07 -11.30 6.54
CA ALA A 72 -21.34 -10.75 7.87
C ALA A 72 -21.40 -9.20 7.88
N ARG A 73 -20.75 -8.54 6.92
CA ARG A 73 -20.81 -7.07 6.76
C ARG A 73 -22.23 -6.50 6.61
N LYS A 74 -23.20 -7.34 6.15
CA LYS A 74 -24.60 -6.95 5.96
C LYS A 74 -25.41 -7.00 7.27
N GLU A 75 -24.93 -7.77 8.25
CA GLU A 75 -25.59 -8.00 9.52
C GLU A 75 -25.12 -7.02 10.61
N LEU A 76 -23.93 -6.42 10.43
CA LEU A 76 -23.37 -5.50 11.40
C LEU A 76 -24.00 -4.11 11.27
N ASN A 77 -24.35 -3.50 12.41
CA ASN A 77 -24.70 -2.09 12.49
C ASN A 77 -23.43 -1.20 12.41
N ASP A 78 -23.62 0.11 12.30
CA ASP A 78 -22.49 1.05 12.09
C ASP A 78 -21.53 1.10 13.28
N SER A 79 -22.00 0.95 14.51
CA SER A 79 -21.14 0.89 15.70
C SER A 79 -20.26 -0.36 15.69
N GLN A 80 -20.83 -1.50 15.36
CA GLN A 80 -20.12 -2.78 15.25
C GLN A 80 -19.09 -2.74 14.10
N LYS A 81 -19.44 -2.15 12.95
CA LYS A 81 -18.48 -1.95 11.86
C LYS A 81 -17.30 -1.08 12.28
N LYS A 82 -17.57 0.03 12.98
CA LYS A 82 -16.51 0.92 13.47
C LYS A 82 -15.58 0.21 14.45
N GLU A 83 -16.12 -0.53 15.40
CA GLU A 83 -15.33 -1.32 16.35
C GLU A 83 -14.51 -2.40 15.64
N TYR A 84 -15.13 -3.14 14.70
CA TYR A 84 -14.43 -4.13 13.90
C TYR A 84 -13.23 -3.54 13.15
N PHE A 85 -13.40 -2.40 12.48
CA PHE A 85 -12.29 -1.81 11.72
C PHE A 85 -11.15 -1.33 12.60
N LEU A 86 -11.42 -0.81 13.79
CA LEU A 86 -10.37 -0.47 14.75
C LEU A 86 -9.58 -1.71 15.20
N LEU A 87 -10.28 -2.80 15.50
CA LEU A 87 -9.66 -4.07 15.89
C LEU A 87 -8.90 -4.69 14.72
N PHE A 88 -9.48 -4.68 13.53
CA PHE A 88 -8.86 -5.21 12.32
C PHE A 88 -7.58 -4.46 11.94
N GLU A 89 -7.60 -3.13 11.94
CA GLU A 89 -6.40 -2.33 11.67
C GLU A 89 -5.26 -2.68 12.63
N ASN A 90 -5.56 -2.73 13.93
CA ASN A 90 -4.57 -3.09 14.94
C ASN A 90 -4.00 -4.49 14.74
N TYR A 91 -4.88 -5.46 14.47
CA TYR A 91 -4.48 -6.84 14.19
C TYR A 91 -3.64 -6.94 12.91
N PHE A 92 -4.11 -6.33 11.82
CA PHE A 92 -3.42 -6.33 10.54
C PHE A 92 -2.01 -5.74 10.66
N LEU A 93 -1.91 -4.53 11.21
CA LEU A 93 -0.63 -3.85 11.37
C LEU A 93 0.35 -4.63 12.25
N LYS A 94 -0.14 -5.23 13.34
CA LYS A 94 0.68 -6.05 14.22
C LYS A 94 1.17 -7.31 13.51
N SER A 95 0.28 -8.06 12.90
CA SER A 95 0.59 -9.33 12.25
C SER A 95 1.51 -9.15 11.04
N PHE A 96 1.15 -8.23 10.16
CA PHE A 96 1.88 -7.94 8.93
C PHE A 96 3.32 -7.47 9.22
N SER A 97 3.47 -6.41 10.03
CA SER A 97 4.79 -5.85 10.32
C SER A 97 5.69 -6.78 11.13
N SER A 98 5.11 -7.57 12.07
CA SER A 98 5.90 -8.55 12.84
C SER A 98 6.43 -9.67 11.95
N ARG A 99 5.63 -10.15 10.99
CA ARG A 99 6.07 -11.18 10.03
C ARG A 99 7.14 -10.64 9.08
N LEU A 100 6.95 -9.43 8.55
CA LEU A 100 7.97 -8.81 7.69
C LEU A 100 9.29 -8.59 8.44
N ALA A 101 9.25 -8.17 9.70
CA ALA A 101 10.46 -7.95 10.50
C ALA A 101 11.28 -9.22 10.82
N GLU A 102 10.78 -10.40 10.47
CA GLU A 102 11.52 -11.66 10.56
C GLU A 102 12.45 -11.89 9.35
N TYR A 103 12.23 -11.15 8.26
CA TYR A 103 13.08 -11.24 7.08
C TYR A 103 14.35 -10.41 7.26
N THR A 104 15.47 -10.98 6.86
CA THR A 104 16.76 -10.30 6.80
C THR A 104 17.13 -10.17 5.33
N ASN A 105 17.30 -8.94 4.86
CA ASN A 105 17.64 -8.61 3.48
C ASN A 105 16.79 -9.39 2.45
N PRO A 106 15.46 -9.24 2.47
CA PRO A 106 14.64 -9.90 1.46
C PRO A 106 14.88 -9.25 0.11
N GLU A 107 15.04 -10.06 -0.90
CA GLU A 107 15.05 -9.63 -2.29
C GLU A 107 13.68 -9.99 -2.89
N ILE A 108 12.96 -8.97 -3.34
CA ILE A 108 11.65 -9.11 -3.97
C ILE A 108 11.76 -8.56 -5.38
N ASP A 109 11.46 -9.42 -6.33
CA ASP A 109 11.49 -9.09 -7.74
C ASP A 109 10.07 -8.80 -8.24
N VAL A 110 9.81 -7.55 -8.60
CA VAL A 110 8.54 -7.12 -9.21
C VAL A 110 8.58 -7.50 -10.67
N LYS A 111 7.66 -8.37 -11.07
CA LYS A 111 7.62 -8.96 -12.41
C LYS A 111 6.71 -8.19 -13.36
N SER A 112 5.62 -8.80 -13.76
CA SER A 112 4.67 -8.25 -14.71
C SER A 112 3.48 -7.62 -14.01
N LYS A 113 2.83 -6.69 -14.71
CA LYS A 113 1.50 -6.19 -14.33
C LYS A 113 0.44 -6.68 -15.31
N GLU A 114 -0.75 -6.93 -14.80
CA GLU A 114 -1.95 -7.28 -15.55
C GLU A 114 -3.06 -6.30 -15.20
N VAL A 115 -3.52 -5.54 -16.19
CA VAL A 115 -4.63 -4.59 -16.01
C VAL A 115 -5.94 -5.37 -16.14
N ILE A 116 -6.67 -5.49 -15.04
CA ILE A 116 -7.98 -6.17 -15.01
C ILE A 116 -9.08 -5.22 -15.50
N ASN A 117 -9.07 -3.97 -15.04
CA ASN A 117 -9.97 -2.91 -15.47
C ASN A 117 -9.41 -1.54 -15.05
N GLU A 118 -10.17 -0.47 -15.25
CA GLU A 118 -9.76 0.91 -14.94
C GLU A 118 -9.35 1.13 -13.47
N ASN A 119 -9.86 0.31 -12.54
CA ASN A 119 -9.63 0.45 -11.10
C ASN A 119 -8.71 -0.61 -10.51
N TYR A 120 -8.40 -1.68 -11.26
CA TYR A 120 -7.66 -2.82 -10.74
C TYR A 120 -6.54 -3.26 -11.67
N THR A 121 -5.34 -3.27 -11.13
CA THR A 121 -4.15 -3.84 -11.76
C THR A 121 -3.50 -4.83 -10.79
N ILE A 122 -3.21 -6.03 -11.27
CA ILE A 122 -2.42 -7.01 -10.52
C ILE A 122 -0.95 -6.79 -10.85
N VAL A 123 -0.11 -6.68 -9.82
CA VAL A 123 1.34 -6.62 -9.95
C VAL A 123 1.93 -7.89 -9.35
N ASN A 124 2.48 -8.74 -10.20
CA ASN A 124 3.11 -9.97 -9.78
C ASN A 124 4.49 -9.69 -9.19
N SER A 125 4.79 -10.28 -8.04
CA SER A 125 6.07 -10.14 -7.36
C SER A 125 6.50 -11.48 -6.80
N VAL A 126 7.81 -11.72 -6.75
CA VAL A 126 8.38 -12.97 -6.25
C VAL A 126 9.40 -12.64 -5.18
N LEU A 127 9.27 -13.30 -4.02
CA LEU A 127 10.31 -13.29 -2.99
C LEU A 127 11.39 -14.28 -3.41
N VAL A 128 12.57 -13.76 -3.77
CA VAL A 128 13.67 -14.56 -4.28
C VAL A 128 14.14 -15.60 -3.26
N ALA A 129 14.36 -16.82 -3.71
CA ALA A 129 14.85 -17.92 -2.91
C ALA A 129 16.24 -17.63 -2.33
N THR A 130 16.46 -18.04 -1.10
CA THR A 130 17.79 -18.05 -0.46
C THR A 130 18.14 -19.47 -0.03
N SER A 131 19.40 -19.72 0.37
CA SER A 131 19.82 -21.03 0.90
C SER A 131 18.99 -21.52 2.11
N LYS A 132 18.27 -20.61 2.77
CA LYS A 132 17.44 -20.90 3.96
C LYS A 132 15.94 -20.82 3.70
N ARG A 133 15.52 -20.44 2.48
CA ARG A 133 14.12 -20.16 2.17
C ARG A 133 13.82 -20.41 0.69
N PRO A 134 12.77 -21.17 0.36
CA PRO A 134 12.32 -21.34 -1.04
C PRO A 134 11.78 -20.02 -1.60
N GLU A 135 11.69 -19.97 -2.94
CA GLU A 135 10.98 -18.90 -3.66
C GLU A 135 9.47 -18.96 -3.34
N VAL A 136 8.84 -17.79 -3.18
CA VAL A 136 7.40 -17.63 -2.90
C VAL A 136 6.80 -16.54 -3.77
#